data_4a5a53281d17f70d87e582e48b6e3f73
#
_entry.id   4a5a53281d17f70d87e582e48b6e3f73
#
_cell.length_a   1.000
_cell.length_b   1.000
_cell.length_c   1.000
_cell.angle_alpha   90.00
_cell.angle_beta   90.00
_cell.angle_gamma   90.00
#
_symmetry.space_group_name_H-M   'P 1'
#
loop_
_entity.id
_entity.type
_entity.pdbx_description
1 polymer ?
#
loop_
_entity_poly.entity_id
_entity_poly.type
_entity_poly.pdbx_seq_one_letter_code
_entity_poly.pdbx_strand_id
1 'polypeptide(L)'
;ERYYFRLPAAREAFERLWPGNRSQLEGEMVERALYCLMYWFDSPGEIEIMLGGSVLHHNDTLRVPPEWYAGLIDATVDVIVATIPPGNGAELEVWDELRRELGGLVEHSRQFL
;
A
#
# COMPACT_ATOMS: atom_id res chain seq x y z
N GLU A 1 -4.04 11.51 3.54
CA GLU A 1 -3.63 12.78 2.92
C GLU A 1 -2.28 12.68 2.20
N ARG A 2 -1.27 12.04 2.81
CA ARG A 2 0.05 11.87 2.15
C ARG A 2 -0.05 11.08 0.85
N TYR A 3 -0.90 10.07 0.83
CA TYR A 3 -1.12 9.26 -0.35
C TYR A 3 -1.65 10.12 -1.51
N TYR A 4 -2.68 10.92 -1.25
CA TYR A 4 -3.28 11.78 -2.27
C TYR A 4 -2.36 12.94 -2.66
N PHE A 5 -1.55 13.41 -1.75
CA PHE A 5 -0.57 14.44 -2.06
C PHE A 5 0.42 13.94 -3.12
N ARG A 6 0.86 12.69 -2.98
CA ARG A 6 1.80 12.08 -3.94
C ARG A 6 1.13 11.62 -5.23
N LEU A 7 -0.15 11.22 -5.15
CA LEU A 7 -0.89 10.65 -6.26
C LEU A 7 -2.24 11.34 -6.42
N PRO A 8 -2.25 12.58 -6.95
CA PRO A 8 -3.51 13.32 -7.14
C PRO A 8 -4.51 12.61 -8.03
N ALA A 9 -4.03 11.84 -9.01
CA ALA A 9 -4.90 11.06 -9.89
C ALA A 9 -5.69 9.99 -9.13
N ALA A 10 -5.11 9.44 -8.05
CA ALA A 10 -5.82 8.48 -7.20
C ALA A 10 -7.00 9.15 -6.48
N ARG A 11 -6.81 10.39 -5.99
CA ARG A 11 -7.89 11.16 -5.38
C ARG A 11 -9.05 11.35 -6.34
N GLU A 12 -8.75 11.80 -7.55
CA GLU A 12 -9.77 12.03 -8.57
C GLU A 12 -10.52 10.74 -8.92
N ALA A 13 -9.81 9.63 -9.04
CA ALA A 13 -10.41 8.34 -9.35
C ALA A 13 -11.37 7.88 -8.25
N PHE A 14 -10.97 8.04 -6.98
CA PHE A 14 -11.83 7.67 -5.86
C PHE A 14 -13.06 8.56 -5.76
N GLU A 15 -12.92 9.85 -5.99
CA GLU A 15 -14.06 10.77 -5.99
C GLU A 15 -15.04 10.44 -7.09
N ARG A 16 -14.55 10.06 -8.27
CA ARG A 16 -15.40 9.72 -9.42
C ARG A 16 -16.11 8.39 -9.25
N LEU A 17 -15.39 7.35 -8.76
CA LEU A 17 -15.91 5.99 -8.71
C LEU A 17 -16.72 5.69 -7.45
N TRP A 18 -16.40 6.35 -6.33
CA TRP A 18 -17.06 6.10 -5.05
C TRP A 18 -17.40 7.38 -4.30
N PRO A 19 -18.26 8.24 -4.87
CA PRO A 19 -18.52 9.56 -4.28
C PRO A 19 -19.21 9.50 -2.90
N GLY A 20 -19.99 8.44 -2.62
CA GLY A 20 -20.72 8.32 -1.37
C GLY A 20 -20.01 7.50 -0.28
N ASN A 21 -18.97 6.75 -0.65
CA ASN A 21 -18.32 5.77 0.25
C ASN A 21 -16.84 6.00 0.44
N ARG A 22 -16.35 7.20 0.13
CA ARG A 22 -14.91 7.47 0.12
C ARG A 22 -14.23 7.19 1.46
N SER A 23 -14.81 7.67 2.56
CA SER A 23 -14.21 7.50 3.88
C SER A 23 -14.12 6.03 4.30
N GLN A 24 -15.16 5.26 4.01
CA GLN A 24 -15.17 3.84 4.29
C GLN A 24 -14.13 3.10 3.46
N LEU A 25 -14.05 3.41 2.17
CA LEU A 25 -13.07 2.80 1.27
C LEU A 25 -11.64 3.12 1.70
N GLU A 26 -11.38 4.38 2.05
CA GLU A 26 -10.06 4.79 2.54
C GLU A 26 -9.67 4.03 3.80
N GLY A 27 -10.61 3.84 4.73
CA GLY A 27 -10.38 3.06 5.94
C GLY A 27 -10.03 1.61 5.64
N GLU A 28 -10.74 0.99 4.73
CA GLU A 28 -10.46 -0.39 4.31
C GLU A 28 -9.09 -0.52 3.63
N MET A 29 -8.71 0.45 2.81
CA MET A 29 -7.41 0.47 2.15
C MET A 29 -6.27 0.55 3.15
N VAL A 30 -6.38 1.44 4.13
CA VAL A 30 -5.36 1.58 5.18
C VAL A 30 -5.29 0.32 6.03
N GLU A 31 -6.43 -0.27 6.38
CA GLU A 31 -6.48 -1.51 7.15
C GLU A 31 -5.76 -2.65 6.43
N ARG A 32 -5.98 -2.79 5.13
CA ARG A 32 -5.31 -3.83 4.34
C ARG A 32 -3.82 -3.59 4.19
N ALA A 33 -3.41 -2.33 4.01
CA ALA A 33 -2.00 -1.97 3.96
C ALA A 33 -1.31 -2.31 5.28
N LEU A 34 -1.94 -1.99 6.41
CA LEU A 34 -1.42 -2.34 7.74
C LEU A 34 -1.34 -3.85 7.93
N TYR A 35 -2.35 -4.58 7.49
CA TYR A 35 -2.33 -6.04 7.56
C TYR A 35 -1.10 -6.62 6.83
N CYS A 36 -0.86 -6.15 5.61
CA CYS A 36 0.30 -6.62 4.83
C CYS A 36 1.62 -6.30 5.54
N LEU A 37 1.76 -5.08 6.08
CA LEU A 37 2.96 -4.67 6.78
C LEU A 37 3.18 -5.47 8.06
N MET A 38 2.14 -5.73 8.81
CA MET A 38 2.25 -6.41 10.11
C MET A 38 2.52 -7.91 9.98
N TYR A 39 2.01 -8.56 8.95
CA TYR A 39 2.11 -10.00 8.81
C TYR A 39 3.13 -10.48 7.78
N TRP A 40 3.83 -9.55 7.14
CA TRP A 40 4.80 -9.92 6.10
C TRP A 40 5.86 -10.90 6.60
N PHE A 41 6.47 -10.65 7.76
CA PHE A 41 7.52 -11.51 8.28
C PHE A 41 7.01 -12.86 8.75
N ASP A 42 5.79 -12.91 9.27
CA ASP A 42 5.21 -14.16 9.78
C ASP A 42 4.66 -15.05 8.67
N SER A 43 4.06 -14.45 7.65
CA SER A 43 3.35 -15.19 6.60
C SER A 43 3.59 -14.56 5.21
N PRO A 44 4.86 -14.49 4.77
CA PRO A 44 5.17 -13.82 3.50
C PRO A 44 4.47 -14.44 2.29
N GLY A 45 4.31 -15.76 2.27
CA GLY A 45 3.62 -16.43 1.18
C GLY A 45 2.16 -16.05 1.07
N GLU A 46 1.46 -15.95 2.20
CA GLU A 46 0.06 -15.52 2.24
C GLU A 46 -0.09 -14.08 1.75
N ILE A 47 0.78 -13.19 2.23
CA ILE A 47 0.74 -11.79 1.82
C ILE A 47 1.06 -11.65 0.34
N GLU A 48 2.01 -12.41 -0.16
CA GLU A 48 2.37 -12.41 -1.59
C GLU A 48 1.18 -12.78 -2.46
N ILE A 49 0.45 -13.84 -2.10
CA ILE A 49 -0.71 -14.28 -2.85
C ILE A 49 -1.84 -13.24 -2.77
N MET A 50 -2.12 -12.75 -1.58
CA MET A 50 -3.20 -11.79 -1.35
C MET A 50 -2.95 -10.47 -2.07
N LEU A 51 -1.77 -9.90 -1.91
CA LEU A 51 -1.43 -8.61 -2.50
C LEU A 51 -1.30 -8.72 -4.01
N GLY A 52 -0.60 -9.74 -4.50
CA GLY A 52 -0.44 -9.96 -5.93
C GLY A 52 -1.76 -10.13 -6.64
N GLY A 53 -2.66 -10.94 -6.09
CA GLY A 53 -3.99 -11.13 -6.63
C GLY A 53 -4.83 -9.86 -6.62
N SER A 54 -4.73 -9.07 -5.55
CA SER A 54 -5.42 -7.80 -5.44
C SER A 54 -4.94 -6.79 -6.49
N VAL A 55 -3.63 -6.68 -6.69
CA VAL A 55 -3.06 -5.78 -7.71
C VAL A 55 -3.58 -6.13 -9.09
N LEU A 56 -3.54 -7.41 -9.47
CA LEU A 56 -4.00 -7.86 -10.78
C LEU A 56 -5.50 -7.60 -10.97
N HIS A 57 -6.30 -7.93 -9.97
CA HIS A 57 -7.75 -7.73 -10.03
C HIS A 57 -8.12 -6.26 -10.20
N HIS A 58 -7.51 -5.39 -9.42
CA HIS A 58 -7.82 -3.95 -9.49
C HIS A 58 -7.35 -3.33 -10.79
N ASN A 59 -6.21 -3.76 -11.31
CA ASN A 59 -5.75 -3.24 -12.60
C ASN A 59 -6.69 -3.65 -13.73
N ASP A 60 -7.10 -4.92 -13.77
CA ASP A 60 -7.94 -5.45 -14.83
C ASP A 60 -9.37 -4.93 -14.78
N THR A 61 -9.95 -4.83 -13.59
CA THR A 61 -11.36 -4.49 -13.40
C THR A 61 -11.60 -2.99 -13.23
N LEU A 62 -10.75 -2.33 -12.43
CA LEU A 62 -10.93 -0.93 -12.05
C LEU A 62 -9.88 0.00 -12.65
N ARG A 63 -8.95 -0.55 -13.40
CA ARG A 63 -7.84 0.19 -14.02
C ARG A 63 -7.01 0.99 -13.02
N VAL A 64 -6.75 0.37 -11.86
CA VAL A 64 -5.89 0.94 -10.81
C VAL A 64 -4.44 0.52 -11.09
N PRO A 65 -3.54 1.46 -11.39
CA PRO A 65 -2.15 1.12 -11.67
C PRO A 65 -1.43 0.54 -10.46
N PRO A 66 -0.49 -0.40 -10.64
CA PRO A 66 0.28 -0.97 -9.53
C PRO A 66 1.00 0.07 -8.67
N GLU A 67 1.48 1.16 -9.25
CA GLU A 67 2.17 2.23 -8.50
C GLU A 67 1.28 2.90 -7.46
N TRP A 68 -0.04 2.81 -7.59
CA TRP A 68 -0.95 3.31 -6.56
C TRP A 68 -0.92 2.45 -5.31
N TYR A 69 -0.66 1.14 -5.46
CA TYR A 69 -0.45 0.24 -4.32
C TYR A 69 0.86 0.55 -3.61
N ALA A 70 1.94 0.67 -4.36
CA ALA A 70 3.24 1.03 -3.80
C ALA A 70 3.17 2.38 -3.10
N GLY A 71 2.48 3.35 -3.68
CA GLY A 71 2.29 4.67 -3.09
C GLY A 71 1.54 4.64 -1.77
N LEU A 72 0.51 3.78 -1.65
CA LEU A 72 -0.23 3.63 -0.41
C LEU A 72 0.64 3.00 0.69
N ILE A 73 1.42 1.99 0.35
CA ILE A 73 2.36 1.36 1.29
C ILE A 73 3.39 2.38 1.75
N ASP A 74 3.99 3.14 0.84
CA ASP A 74 4.97 4.17 1.18
C ASP A 74 4.38 5.24 2.09
N ALA A 75 3.18 5.72 1.78
CA ALA A 75 2.52 6.74 2.60
C ALA A 75 2.21 6.22 4.00
N THR A 76 1.77 4.96 4.11
CA THR A 76 1.48 4.33 5.39
C THR A 76 2.75 4.19 6.24
N VAL A 77 3.84 3.72 5.62
CA VAL A 77 5.13 3.60 6.32
C VAL A 77 5.64 4.97 6.76
N ASP A 78 5.51 6.00 5.94
CA ASP A 78 5.94 7.35 6.30
C ASP A 78 5.22 7.87 7.55
N VAL A 79 3.93 7.63 7.67
CA VAL A 79 3.16 8.05 8.84
C VAL A 79 3.64 7.31 10.09
N ILE A 80 3.88 6.01 9.98
CA ILE A 80 4.37 5.20 11.10
C ILE A 80 5.78 5.63 11.52
N VAL A 81 6.68 5.79 10.56
CA VAL A 81 8.07 6.19 10.82
C VAL A 81 8.13 7.55 11.51
N ALA A 82 7.24 8.46 11.19
CA ALA A 82 7.19 9.78 11.83
C ALA A 82 6.90 9.70 13.33
N THR A 83 6.35 8.59 13.84
CA THR A 83 6.09 8.39 15.26
C THR A 83 7.25 7.72 16.00
N ILE A 84 8.28 7.25 15.28
CA ILE A 84 9.41 6.55 15.87
C ILE A 84 10.49 7.54 16.29
N PRO A 85 11.00 7.45 17.54
CA PRO A 85 12.07 8.35 17.99
C PRO A 85 13.33 8.22 17.13
N PRO A 86 14.03 9.32 16.84
CA PRO A 86 15.22 9.30 15.97
C PRO A 86 16.34 8.38 16.44
N GLY A 87 16.41 8.09 17.75
CA GLY A 87 17.43 7.20 18.30
C GLY A 87 17.16 5.70 18.09
N ASN A 88 16.02 5.34 17.52
CA ASN A 88 15.65 3.93 17.34
C ASN A 88 15.92 3.46 15.91
N GLY A 89 17.21 3.43 15.55
CA GLY A 89 17.64 3.09 14.18
C GLY A 89 17.27 1.66 13.75
N ALA A 90 17.31 0.70 14.69
CA ALA A 90 16.97 -0.68 14.36
C ALA A 90 15.51 -0.82 13.91
N GLU A 91 14.59 -0.13 14.58
CA GLU A 91 13.18 -0.14 14.20
C GLU A 91 12.95 0.55 12.87
N LEU A 92 13.63 1.67 12.62
CA LEU A 92 13.55 2.37 11.34
C LEU A 92 14.01 1.49 10.18
N GLU A 93 15.06 0.69 10.39
CA GLU A 93 15.55 -0.24 9.37
C GLU A 93 14.53 -1.32 9.03
N VAL A 94 13.79 -1.82 10.01
CA VAL A 94 12.74 -2.81 9.80
C VAL A 94 11.65 -2.24 8.89
N TRP A 95 11.22 -1.00 9.13
CA TRP A 95 10.21 -0.36 8.30
C TRP A 95 10.70 -0.08 6.88
N ASP A 96 11.98 0.28 6.71
CA ASP A 96 12.57 0.44 5.39
C ASP A 96 12.61 -0.89 4.63
N GLU A 97 12.94 -1.97 5.32
CA GLU A 97 12.94 -3.30 4.72
C GLU A 97 11.54 -3.71 4.27
N LEU A 98 10.53 -3.50 5.11
CA LEU A 98 9.14 -3.77 4.75
C LEU A 98 8.71 -2.99 3.52
N ARG A 99 9.07 -1.72 3.45
CA ARG A 99 8.76 -0.86 2.30
C ARG A 99 9.35 -1.44 1.01
N ARG A 100 10.62 -1.84 1.05
CA ARG A 100 11.29 -2.41 -0.12
C ARG A 100 10.71 -3.74 -0.55
N GLU A 101 10.45 -4.63 0.42
CA GLU A 101 9.91 -5.95 0.14
C GLU A 101 8.51 -5.89 -0.49
N LEU A 102 7.61 -5.13 0.11
CA LEU A 102 6.25 -5.01 -0.39
C LEU A 102 6.19 -4.21 -1.69
N GLY A 103 6.99 -3.15 -1.81
CA GLY A 103 7.09 -2.40 -3.05
C GLY A 103 7.61 -3.26 -4.19
N GLY A 104 8.62 -4.09 -3.92
CA GLY A 104 9.14 -5.04 -4.89
C GLY A 104 8.12 -6.08 -5.33
N LEU A 105 7.28 -6.54 -4.38
CA LEU A 105 6.21 -7.47 -4.68
C LEU A 105 5.17 -6.85 -5.63
N VAL A 106 4.78 -5.60 -5.38
CA VAL A 106 3.85 -4.88 -6.25
C VAL A 106 4.44 -4.74 -7.66
N GLU A 107 5.71 -4.37 -7.77
CA GLU A 107 6.38 -4.24 -9.06
C GLU A 107 6.50 -5.59 -9.79
N HIS A 108 6.77 -6.66 -9.04
CA HIS A 108 6.81 -8.00 -9.62
C HIS A 108 5.45 -8.38 -10.23
N SER A 109 4.36 -8.01 -9.58
CA SER A 109 3.00 -8.27 -10.07
C SER A 109 2.73 -7.59 -11.40
N ARG A 110 3.43 -6.49 -11.72
CA ARG A 110 3.29 -5.78 -13.00
C ARG A 110 3.60 -6.68 -14.20
N GLN A 111 4.45 -7.68 -14.03
CA GLN A 111 4.83 -8.59 -15.11
C GLN A 111 3.67 -9.43 -15.65
N PHE A 112 2.59 -9.54 -14.88
CA PHE A 112 1.43 -10.35 -15.24
C PHE A 112 0.27 -9.53 -15.80
N LEU A 113 0.48 -8.25 -16.05
CA LEU A 113 -0.56 -7.34 -16.57
C LEU A 113 -0.64 -7.31 -18.10
#